data_6fe4fa863bc4777827b1f97907316801
#
_entry.id   6fe4fa863bc4777827b1f97907316801
#
_cell.length_a   1.000
_cell.length_b   1.000
_cell.length_c   1.000
_cell.angle_alpha   90.00
_cell.angle_beta   90.00
_cell.angle_gamma   90.00
#
_symmetry.space_group_name_H-M   'P 1'
#
loop_
_entity.id
_entity.type
_entity.pdbx_description
1 polymer ?
#
loop_
_entity_poly.entity_id
_entity_poly.type
_entity_poly.pdbx_seq_one_letter_code
_entity_poly.pdbx_strand_id
1 'polypeptide(L)'
;MVKTVEHYLGSAGVLDYVDTLKDRGVPMSRILVAMCTHILSGNNSMTRCSEWMRDPNVRKELGLESGLSQRTINRAVSIIGQHSDEIIVKLWDGLDSRYHFEDTDVNIDGSAVVVNGPEAELGAVGYPRDFRDQSRKQVEFLTAELQHSKIPFFMRAYKGNTSDPEQYRDALPDIFSMIRKGSWIIVDNGGASGDILDSIVKSGNRYLTRVKMNVSDDQRIREHGNEWEYVEDGVCCLRHTFDSSGRTTYLFFSLDNWNRSYHSASKSFDRMVEAVRTYQDGHFRRSDFVTVKRNVLADIEVKVSLQTKFAFSEDEREGIIKEIMGTRAGIFKLESSEQLTPREALDKYRARATVEHLIHSLKRVTGLKPLRVWSESSIHGSMMLALLSETAMAMARYEMKGNAKTVSSRGRRRTVTEKPNTETIVWSLAHLTLTRMIEKGRRKQAVFSNWSPVSREIFDNIRSDFSRNRWIPA
;
A
#
# COMPACT_ATOMS: atom_id res chain seq x y z
N MET A 1 -8.77 13.38 -16.88
CA MET A 1 -9.02 12.24 -16.00
C MET A 1 -9.99 11.22 -16.60
N VAL A 2 -11.24 11.56 -16.98
CA VAL A 2 -12.20 10.59 -17.60
C VAL A 2 -11.54 9.78 -18.72
N LYS A 3 -10.91 10.46 -19.69
CA LYS A 3 -10.25 9.78 -20.82
C LYS A 3 -9.05 8.95 -20.43
N THR A 4 -8.33 9.33 -19.40
CA THR A 4 -7.21 8.55 -18.85
C THR A 4 -7.71 7.23 -18.26
N VAL A 5 -8.72 7.30 -17.41
CA VAL A 5 -9.34 6.11 -16.81
C VAL A 5 -9.95 5.20 -17.90
N GLU A 6 -10.70 5.78 -18.86
CA GLU A 6 -11.31 5.05 -19.97
C GLU A 6 -10.26 4.34 -20.82
N HIS A 7 -9.15 5.02 -21.16
CA HIS A 7 -8.06 4.44 -21.95
C HIS A 7 -7.42 3.23 -21.26
N TYR A 8 -6.97 3.42 -20.01
CA TYR A 8 -6.21 2.37 -19.33
C TYR A 8 -7.09 1.17 -18.94
N LEU A 9 -8.29 1.37 -18.42
CA LEU A 9 -9.19 0.26 -18.10
C LEU A 9 -9.73 -0.42 -19.38
N GLY A 10 -9.93 0.33 -20.47
CA GLY A 10 -10.28 -0.23 -21.78
C GLY A 10 -9.16 -1.08 -22.35
N SER A 11 -7.92 -0.59 -22.31
CA SER A 11 -6.75 -1.33 -22.80
C SER A 11 -6.42 -2.58 -21.97
N ALA A 12 -6.88 -2.63 -20.72
CA ALA A 12 -6.82 -3.81 -19.88
C ALA A 12 -8.03 -4.77 -20.05
N GLY A 13 -8.92 -4.51 -21.02
CA GLY A 13 -10.08 -5.36 -21.31
C GLY A 13 -11.20 -5.34 -20.26
N VAL A 14 -11.04 -4.56 -19.20
CA VAL A 14 -12.00 -4.50 -18.08
C VAL A 14 -13.33 -3.90 -18.55
N LEU A 15 -13.30 -2.86 -19.40
CA LEU A 15 -14.51 -2.16 -19.83
C LEU A 15 -15.41 -3.07 -20.69
N ASP A 16 -14.83 -3.84 -21.59
CA ASP A 16 -15.58 -4.77 -22.43
C ASP A 16 -16.22 -5.89 -21.59
N TYR A 17 -15.49 -6.41 -20.60
CA TYR A 17 -16.02 -7.42 -19.70
C TYR A 17 -17.17 -6.90 -18.84
N VAL A 18 -17.03 -5.75 -18.18
CA VAL A 18 -18.11 -5.24 -17.31
C VAL A 18 -19.39 -4.91 -18.08
N ASP A 19 -19.29 -4.58 -19.38
CA ASP A 19 -20.47 -4.36 -20.21
C ASP A 19 -21.27 -5.65 -20.43
N THR A 20 -20.68 -6.83 -20.32
CA THR A 20 -21.37 -8.13 -20.38
C THR A 20 -22.19 -8.44 -19.13
N LEU A 21 -21.92 -7.74 -18.00
CA LEU A 21 -22.60 -7.97 -16.72
C LEU A 21 -24.03 -7.41 -16.68
N LYS A 22 -24.45 -6.72 -17.74
CA LYS A 22 -25.77 -6.07 -17.78
C LYS A 22 -26.25 -5.88 -19.21
N ASP A 23 -27.42 -6.40 -19.51
CA ASP A 23 -27.97 -6.39 -20.87
C ASP A 23 -28.70 -5.09 -21.29
N ARG A 24 -29.15 -4.27 -20.33
CA ARG A 24 -30.04 -3.13 -20.62
C ARG A 24 -29.65 -1.85 -19.87
N GLY A 25 -29.94 -0.72 -20.49
CA GLY A 25 -29.74 0.63 -19.95
C GLY A 25 -28.34 1.17 -20.23
N VAL A 26 -27.82 2.06 -19.36
CA VAL A 26 -26.49 2.66 -19.55
C VAL A 26 -25.42 1.57 -19.45
N PRO A 27 -24.46 1.49 -20.38
CA PRO A 27 -23.37 0.52 -20.33
C PRO A 27 -22.63 0.57 -18.98
N MET A 28 -22.27 -0.60 -18.45
CA MET A 28 -21.60 -0.69 -17.15
C MET A 28 -20.23 -0.02 -17.18
N SER A 29 -19.53 -0.09 -18.31
CA SER A 29 -18.24 0.59 -18.54
C SER A 29 -18.33 2.11 -18.31
N ARG A 30 -19.40 2.76 -18.75
CA ARG A 30 -19.61 4.20 -18.54
C ARG A 30 -19.80 4.54 -17.07
N ILE A 31 -20.54 3.70 -16.36
CA ILE A 31 -20.76 3.86 -14.91
C ILE A 31 -19.46 3.63 -14.17
N LEU A 32 -18.70 2.58 -14.53
CA LEU A 32 -17.41 2.27 -13.93
C LEU A 32 -16.40 3.41 -14.11
N VAL A 33 -16.22 3.90 -15.34
CA VAL A 33 -15.33 5.03 -15.65
C VAL A 33 -15.72 6.28 -14.85
N ALA A 34 -17.04 6.56 -14.76
CA ALA A 34 -17.52 7.68 -13.97
C ALA A 34 -17.19 7.53 -12.49
N MET A 35 -17.45 6.36 -11.91
CA MET A 35 -17.16 6.09 -10.48
C MET A 35 -15.65 6.15 -10.18
N CYS A 36 -14.80 5.50 -10.98
CA CYS A 36 -13.35 5.56 -10.82
C CYS A 36 -12.81 6.99 -10.94
N THR A 37 -13.31 7.76 -11.92
CA THR A 37 -12.91 9.18 -12.07
C THR A 37 -13.35 10.02 -10.88
N HIS A 38 -14.55 9.80 -10.36
CA HIS A 38 -15.06 10.52 -9.20
C HIS A 38 -14.29 10.19 -7.92
N ILE A 39 -13.97 8.92 -7.70
CA ILE A 39 -13.15 8.46 -6.59
C ILE A 39 -11.76 9.14 -6.62
N LEU A 40 -11.11 9.17 -7.77
CA LEU A 40 -9.82 9.83 -7.97
C LEU A 40 -9.88 11.35 -7.73
N SER A 41 -11.05 11.96 -7.76
CA SER A 41 -11.22 13.37 -7.34
C SER A 41 -11.21 13.57 -5.81
N GLY A 42 -10.92 12.51 -5.04
CA GLY A 42 -10.88 12.53 -3.57
C GLY A 42 -12.25 12.36 -2.91
N ASN A 43 -13.25 11.88 -3.66
CA ASN A 43 -14.61 11.78 -3.15
C ASN A 43 -15.25 10.41 -3.43
N ASN A 44 -15.37 9.58 -2.41
CA ASN A 44 -15.97 8.25 -2.49
C ASN A 44 -17.48 8.23 -2.13
N SER A 45 -18.18 9.34 -2.25
CA SER A 45 -19.62 9.42 -1.99
C SER A 45 -20.43 9.12 -3.25
N MET A 46 -21.21 8.05 -3.25
CA MET A 46 -22.10 7.70 -4.38
C MET A 46 -23.18 8.75 -4.62
N THR A 47 -23.62 9.44 -3.58
CA THR A 47 -24.55 10.58 -3.70
C THR A 47 -23.91 11.72 -4.47
N ARG A 48 -22.70 12.13 -4.08
CA ARG A 48 -21.97 13.20 -4.77
C ARG A 48 -21.54 12.78 -6.18
N CYS A 49 -21.24 11.51 -6.40
CA CYS A 49 -21.01 10.96 -7.74
C CYS A 49 -22.25 11.15 -8.63
N SER A 50 -23.44 10.84 -8.11
CA SER A 50 -24.72 11.07 -8.81
C SER A 50 -24.95 12.54 -9.14
N GLU A 51 -24.66 13.45 -8.19
CA GLU A 51 -24.75 14.89 -8.38
C GLU A 51 -23.76 15.39 -9.44
N TRP A 52 -22.50 14.95 -9.35
CA TRP A 52 -21.44 15.27 -10.32
C TRP A 52 -21.80 14.83 -11.75
N MET A 53 -22.42 13.67 -11.92
CA MET A 53 -22.87 13.18 -13.22
C MET A 53 -24.08 13.96 -13.80
N ARG A 54 -24.71 14.87 -13.05
CA ARG A 54 -25.75 15.76 -13.58
C ARG A 54 -25.18 16.92 -14.41
N ASP A 55 -23.90 17.27 -14.21
CA ASP A 55 -23.24 18.32 -14.99
C ASP A 55 -23.25 17.95 -16.48
N PRO A 56 -23.73 18.86 -17.38
CA PRO A 56 -23.81 18.59 -18.81
C PRO A 56 -22.45 18.28 -19.46
N ASN A 57 -21.35 18.88 -18.96
CA ASN A 57 -20.02 18.64 -19.50
C ASN A 57 -19.51 17.26 -19.09
N VAL A 58 -19.75 16.86 -17.85
CA VAL A 58 -19.42 15.53 -17.33
C VAL A 58 -20.17 14.46 -18.12
N ARG A 59 -21.48 14.63 -18.28
CA ARG A 59 -22.29 13.70 -19.07
C ARG A 59 -21.77 13.54 -20.50
N LYS A 60 -21.42 14.64 -21.12
CA LYS A 60 -20.86 14.63 -22.48
C LYS A 60 -19.55 13.86 -22.57
N GLU A 61 -18.64 14.05 -21.60
CA GLU A 61 -17.37 13.30 -21.55
C GLU A 61 -17.58 11.80 -21.31
N LEU A 62 -18.58 11.46 -20.50
CA LEU A 62 -18.93 10.06 -20.20
C LEU A 62 -19.82 9.41 -21.27
N GLY A 63 -20.29 10.18 -22.26
CA GLY A 63 -21.23 9.69 -23.27
C GLY A 63 -22.60 9.34 -22.68
N LEU A 64 -23.06 10.07 -21.66
CA LEU A 64 -24.33 9.85 -20.97
C LEU A 64 -25.39 10.84 -21.48
N GLU A 65 -26.58 10.34 -21.82
CA GLU A 65 -27.73 11.20 -22.21
C GLU A 65 -28.31 11.92 -20.98
N SER A 66 -28.37 11.25 -19.83
CA SER A 66 -28.92 11.77 -18.58
C SER A 66 -28.03 11.46 -17.39
N GLY A 67 -28.19 12.22 -16.30
CA GLY A 67 -27.53 11.92 -15.04
C GLY A 67 -28.04 10.60 -14.43
N LEU A 68 -27.17 9.89 -13.74
CA LEU A 68 -27.52 8.62 -13.09
C LEU A 68 -28.00 8.85 -11.66
N SER A 69 -29.04 8.12 -11.25
CA SER A 69 -29.51 8.16 -9.87
C SER A 69 -28.51 7.46 -8.94
N GLN A 70 -28.48 7.86 -7.68
CA GLN A 70 -27.69 7.16 -6.64
C GLN A 70 -28.04 5.67 -6.58
N ARG A 71 -29.32 5.31 -6.74
CA ARG A 71 -29.75 3.91 -6.76
C ARG A 71 -29.11 3.12 -7.90
N THR A 72 -28.99 3.72 -9.09
CA THR A 72 -28.33 3.11 -10.25
C THR A 72 -26.85 2.86 -9.96
N ILE A 73 -26.18 3.85 -9.35
CA ILE A 73 -24.76 3.76 -8.98
C ILE A 73 -24.56 2.69 -7.92
N ASN A 74 -25.34 2.68 -6.84
CA ASN A 74 -25.23 1.67 -5.80
C ASN A 74 -25.45 0.25 -6.34
N ARG A 75 -26.42 0.07 -7.26
CA ARG A 75 -26.63 -1.22 -7.93
C ARG A 75 -25.43 -1.63 -8.77
N ALA A 76 -24.81 -0.69 -9.48
CA ALA A 76 -23.60 -0.96 -10.26
C ALA A 76 -22.43 -1.38 -9.36
N VAL A 77 -22.23 -0.69 -8.21
CA VAL A 77 -21.22 -1.08 -7.21
C VAL A 77 -21.44 -2.51 -6.74
N SER A 78 -22.69 -2.88 -6.42
CA SER A 78 -23.03 -4.24 -5.97
C SER A 78 -22.77 -5.30 -7.06
N ILE A 79 -23.10 -5.01 -8.33
CA ILE A 79 -22.82 -5.93 -9.46
C ILE A 79 -21.30 -6.10 -9.63
N ILE A 80 -20.53 -5.01 -9.61
CA ILE A 80 -19.06 -5.07 -9.68
C ILE A 80 -18.48 -5.91 -8.55
N GLY A 81 -19.03 -5.80 -7.35
CA GLY A 81 -18.57 -6.59 -6.22
C GLY A 81 -18.95 -8.07 -6.30
N GLN A 82 -20.09 -8.39 -6.88
CA GLN A 82 -20.50 -9.79 -7.14
C GLN A 82 -19.60 -10.50 -8.15
N HIS A 83 -18.95 -9.74 -9.02
CA HIS A 83 -18.06 -10.24 -10.07
C HIS A 83 -16.60 -9.78 -9.86
N SER A 84 -16.22 -9.52 -8.62
CA SER A 84 -14.88 -9.00 -8.30
C SER A 84 -13.76 -9.94 -8.74
N ASP A 85 -13.92 -11.24 -8.54
CA ASP A 85 -12.89 -12.22 -8.87
C ASP A 85 -12.71 -12.35 -10.38
N GLU A 86 -13.80 -12.37 -11.15
CA GLU A 86 -13.74 -12.40 -12.62
C GLU A 86 -13.15 -11.10 -13.19
N ILE A 87 -13.44 -9.94 -12.57
CA ILE A 87 -12.86 -8.66 -12.96
C ILE A 87 -11.35 -8.66 -12.71
N ILE A 88 -10.88 -9.24 -11.60
CA ILE A 88 -9.45 -9.38 -11.30
C ILE A 88 -8.76 -10.24 -12.36
N VAL A 89 -9.34 -11.37 -12.75
CA VAL A 89 -8.80 -12.24 -13.80
C VAL A 89 -8.72 -11.48 -15.14
N LYS A 90 -9.79 -10.76 -15.52
CA LYS A 90 -9.81 -9.97 -16.76
C LYS A 90 -8.80 -8.84 -16.74
N LEU A 91 -8.66 -8.16 -15.59
CA LEU A 91 -7.64 -7.14 -15.39
C LEU A 91 -6.24 -7.71 -15.60
N TRP A 92 -5.95 -8.86 -14.98
CA TRP A 92 -4.64 -9.51 -15.13
C TRP A 92 -4.37 -9.91 -16.58
N ASP A 93 -5.30 -10.59 -17.24
CA ASP A 93 -5.18 -11.01 -18.64
C ASP A 93 -4.86 -9.81 -19.55
N GLY A 94 -5.56 -8.70 -19.34
CA GLY A 94 -5.34 -7.48 -20.13
C GLY A 94 -4.01 -6.81 -19.83
N LEU A 95 -3.58 -6.78 -18.57
CA LEU A 95 -2.27 -6.25 -18.17
C LEU A 95 -1.13 -7.07 -18.77
N ASP A 96 -1.18 -8.40 -18.63
CA ASP A 96 -0.13 -9.28 -19.16
C ASP A 96 -0.09 -9.26 -20.69
N SER A 97 -1.26 -9.25 -21.36
CA SER A 97 -1.36 -9.09 -22.81
C SER A 97 -0.80 -7.77 -23.33
N ARG A 98 -0.95 -6.67 -22.56
CA ARG A 98 -0.46 -5.35 -22.96
C ARG A 98 1.02 -5.17 -22.75
N TYR A 99 1.53 -5.61 -21.59
CA TYR A 99 2.88 -5.30 -21.15
C TYR A 99 3.86 -6.46 -21.28
N HIS A 100 3.35 -7.69 -21.50
CA HIS A 100 4.17 -8.91 -21.63
C HIS A 100 5.23 -9.01 -20.52
N PHE A 101 4.77 -8.93 -19.26
CA PHE A 101 5.68 -8.88 -18.11
C PHE A 101 6.65 -10.08 -18.11
N GLU A 102 7.95 -9.80 -18.22
CA GLU A 102 9.00 -10.82 -18.07
C GLU A 102 9.20 -11.17 -16.59
N ASP A 103 9.12 -10.16 -15.74
CA ASP A 103 9.25 -10.28 -14.28
C ASP A 103 7.87 -10.06 -13.63
N THR A 104 7.41 -11.10 -12.93
CA THR A 104 6.16 -11.09 -12.17
C THR A 104 6.40 -11.25 -10.67
N ASP A 105 7.52 -10.73 -10.14
CA ASP A 105 7.77 -10.63 -8.71
C ASP A 105 6.69 -9.75 -8.06
N VAL A 106 6.18 -10.19 -6.91
CA VAL A 106 4.97 -9.62 -6.28
C VAL A 106 5.24 -9.20 -4.86
N ASN A 107 4.81 -7.99 -4.51
CA ASN A 107 4.68 -7.53 -3.14
C ASN A 107 3.23 -7.74 -2.68
N ILE A 108 3.04 -8.42 -1.55
CA ILE A 108 1.72 -8.65 -0.95
C ILE A 108 1.69 -8.05 0.45
N ASP A 109 0.61 -7.35 0.76
CA ASP A 109 0.39 -6.81 2.10
C ASP A 109 -1.11 -6.74 2.43
N GLY A 110 -1.42 -6.89 3.72
CA GLY A 110 -2.76 -6.77 4.25
C GLY A 110 -2.98 -5.47 5.00
N SER A 111 -4.21 -4.97 4.98
CA SER A 111 -4.58 -3.80 5.76
C SER A 111 -6.06 -3.80 6.11
N ALA A 112 -6.49 -2.80 6.90
CA ALA A 112 -7.88 -2.64 7.30
C ALA A 112 -8.40 -1.23 7.03
N VAL A 113 -9.70 -1.12 6.82
CA VAL A 113 -10.43 0.15 6.77
C VAL A 113 -11.57 0.15 7.76
N VAL A 114 -11.76 1.28 8.43
CA VAL A 114 -12.89 1.49 9.34
C VAL A 114 -14.18 1.53 8.55
N VAL A 115 -15.22 0.91 9.09
CA VAL A 115 -16.57 0.96 8.54
C VAL A 115 -17.43 1.90 9.39
N ASN A 116 -18.08 2.84 8.73
CA ASN A 116 -19.10 3.68 9.37
C ASN A 116 -20.48 3.05 9.15
N GLY A 117 -20.91 2.23 10.10
CA GLY A 117 -22.23 1.64 10.11
C GLY A 117 -22.26 0.35 10.94
N PRO A 118 -23.30 0.18 11.77
CA PRO A 118 -23.39 -1.00 12.65
C PRO A 118 -23.70 -2.30 11.87
N GLU A 119 -24.25 -2.19 10.65
CA GLU A 119 -24.81 -3.30 9.86
C GLU A 119 -23.91 -3.77 8.70
N ALA A 120 -22.63 -3.36 8.68
CA ALA A 120 -21.73 -3.82 7.63
C ALA A 120 -21.49 -5.33 7.75
N GLU A 121 -21.86 -6.10 6.72
CA GLU A 121 -21.83 -7.57 6.71
C GLU A 121 -20.43 -8.14 6.97
N LEU A 122 -19.38 -7.52 6.38
CA LEU A 122 -17.98 -7.86 6.66
C LEU A 122 -17.37 -7.07 7.83
N GLY A 123 -18.15 -6.18 8.46
CA GLY A 123 -17.70 -5.34 9.56
C GLY A 123 -17.56 -6.12 10.87
N ALA A 124 -16.34 -6.23 11.39
CA ALA A 124 -16.07 -6.83 12.70
C ALA A 124 -15.04 -6.02 13.48
N VAL A 125 -15.05 -6.18 14.81
CA VAL A 125 -13.97 -5.65 15.67
C VAL A 125 -12.80 -6.62 15.55
N GLY A 126 -11.66 -6.09 15.11
CA GLY A 126 -10.42 -6.84 14.93
C GLY A 126 -9.22 -6.07 15.50
N TYR A 127 -8.01 -6.54 15.21
CA TYR A 127 -6.80 -5.82 15.60
C TYR A 127 -6.72 -4.47 14.85
N PRO A 128 -6.69 -3.33 15.57
CA PRO A 128 -6.75 -2.03 14.93
C PRO A 128 -5.40 -1.68 14.27
N ARG A 129 -5.34 -1.69 12.95
CA ARG A 129 -4.15 -1.33 12.19
C ARG A 129 -3.99 0.18 11.98
N ASP A 130 -5.10 0.92 11.93
CA ASP A 130 -5.13 2.34 11.58
C ASP A 130 -5.46 3.28 12.74
N PHE A 131 -5.90 2.77 13.87
CA PHE A 131 -6.32 3.58 15.01
C PHE A 131 -6.18 2.79 16.31
N ARG A 132 -6.05 3.52 17.40
CA ARG A 132 -5.86 2.92 18.75
C ARG A 132 -7.16 2.49 19.40
N ASP A 133 -8.31 2.85 18.85
CA ASP A 133 -9.62 2.51 19.38
C ASP A 133 -10.03 1.12 18.89
N GLN A 134 -9.99 0.13 19.77
CA GLN A 134 -10.35 -1.26 19.52
C GLN A 134 -11.84 -1.51 19.38
N SER A 135 -12.70 -0.52 19.66
CA SER A 135 -14.14 -0.67 19.61
C SER A 135 -14.75 -0.53 18.21
N ARG A 136 -13.98 -0.03 17.25
CA ARG A 136 -14.49 0.23 15.90
C ARG A 136 -14.50 -1.02 15.03
N LYS A 137 -15.62 -1.22 14.33
CA LYS A 137 -15.68 -2.21 13.27
C LYS A 137 -14.82 -1.81 12.10
N GLN A 138 -14.13 -2.77 11.51
CA GLN A 138 -13.29 -2.63 10.33
C GLN A 138 -13.59 -3.75 9.33
N VAL A 139 -13.14 -3.57 8.10
CA VAL A 139 -13.05 -4.60 7.06
C VAL A 139 -11.57 -4.76 6.76
N GLU A 140 -11.08 -6.00 6.78
CA GLU A 140 -9.73 -6.33 6.37
C GLU A 140 -9.67 -6.48 4.84
N PHE A 141 -8.50 -6.25 4.26
CA PHE A 141 -8.24 -6.55 2.86
C PHE A 141 -6.78 -6.91 2.63
N LEU A 142 -6.55 -7.74 1.62
CA LEU A 142 -5.24 -8.08 1.13
C LEU A 142 -5.11 -7.54 -0.29
N THR A 143 -3.93 -6.99 -0.63
CA THR A 143 -3.64 -6.47 -1.97
C THR A 143 -2.27 -6.93 -2.44
N ALA A 144 -2.12 -7.07 -3.77
CA ALA A 144 -0.88 -7.41 -4.42
C ALA A 144 -0.57 -6.47 -5.58
N GLU A 145 0.72 -6.14 -5.72
CA GLU A 145 1.25 -5.35 -6.83
C GLU A 145 2.50 -6.02 -7.42
N LEU A 146 2.70 -5.85 -8.71
CA LEU A 146 3.96 -6.24 -9.35
C LEU A 146 5.10 -5.36 -8.84
N GLN A 147 6.16 -5.99 -8.32
CA GLN A 147 7.26 -5.27 -7.65
C GLN A 147 7.97 -4.27 -8.58
N HIS A 148 8.24 -4.67 -9.83
CA HIS A 148 8.97 -3.85 -10.78
C HIS A 148 8.11 -2.72 -11.36
N SER A 149 6.94 -3.04 -11.91
CA SER A 149 6.05 -2.06 -12.53
C SER A 149 5.27 -1.22 -11.53
N LYS A 150 5.10 -1.72 -10.30
CA LYS A 150 4.26 -1.15 -9.23
C LYS A 150 2.81 -0.99 -9.69
N ILE A 151 2.34 -1.92 -10.51
CA ILE A 151 0.95 -1.99 -10.96
C ILE A 151 0.20 -2.95 -10.03
N PRO A 152 -0.81 -2.47 -9.28
CA PRO A 152 -1.67 -3.33 -8.48
C PRO A 152 -2.59 -4.13 -9.40
N PHE A 153 -2.75 -5.42 -9.11
CA PHE A 153 -3.56 -6.31 -9.92
C PHE A 153 -4.53 -7.17 -9.11
N PHE A 154 -4.38 -7.21 -7.80
CA PHE A 154 -5.21 -8.03 -6.91
C PHE A 154 -5.62 -7.27 -5.66
N MET A 155 -6.88 -7.43 -5.25
CA MET A 155 -7.39 -6.93 -3.98
C MET A 155 -8.63 -7.73 -3.58
N ARG A 156 -8.67 -8.25 -2.35
CA ARG A 156 -9.81 -8.98 -1.81
C ARG A 156 -10.15 -8.49 -0.41
N ALA A 157 -11.44 -8.31 -0.15
CA ALA A 157 -11.96 -7.93 1.16
C ALA A 157 -12.23 -9.16 2.03
N TYR A 158 -12.07 -8.99 3.34
CA TYR A 158 -12.31 -10.01 4.35
C TYR A 158 -13.06 -9.42 5.54
N LYS A 159 -13.68 -10.29 6.32
CA LYS A 159 -14.28 -9.87 7.58
C LYS A 159 -13.24 -9.22 8.49
N GLY A 160 -13.63 -8.17 9.21
CA GLY A 160 -12.69 -7.31 9.95
C GLY A 160 -11.93 -7.96 11.10
N ASN A 161 -12.18 -9.23 11.39
CA ASN A 161 -11.46 -10.06 12.36
C ASN A 161 -10.78 -11.29 11.72
N THR A 162 -10.70 -11.36 10.39
CA THR A 162 -9.97 -12.42 9.69
C THR A 162 -8.47 -12.25 9.92
N SER A 163 -7.80 -13.30 10.34
CA SER A 163 -6.36 -13.28 10.61
C SER A 163 -5.54 -13.20 9.31
N ASP A 164 -4.33 -12.60 9.39
CA ASP A 164 -3.44 -12.52 8.24
C ASP A 164 -3.19 -13.89 7.59
N PRO A 165 -2.87 -14.97 8.34
CA PRO A 165 -2.67 -16.28 7.72
C PRO A 165 -3.88 -16.80 6.94
N GLU A 166 -5.11 -16.53 7.40
CA GLU A 166 -6.33 -16.91 6.69
C GLU A 166 -6.48 -16.15 5.38
N GLN A 167 -6.22 -14.84 5.39
CA GLN A 167 -6.25 -14.00 4.18
C GLN A 167 -5.24 -14.50 3.13
N TYR A 168 -4.00 -14.82 3.56
CA TYR A 168 -2.98 -15.33 2.66
C TYR A 168 -3.32 -16.71 2.10
N ARG A 169 -3.84 -17.65 2.91
CA ARG A 169 -4.26 -18.99 2.42
C ARG A 169 -5.35 -18.90 1.37
N ASP A 170 -6.26 -17.96 1.53
CA ASP A 170 -7.36 -17.74 0.58
C ASP A 170 -6.89 -17.07 -0.72
N ALA A 171 -6.05 -16.03 -0.64
CA ALA A 171 -5.68 -15.22 -1.81
C ALA A 171 -4.55 -15.83 -2.65
N LEU A 172 -3.59 -16.54 -2.04
CA LEU A 172 -2.39 -17.00 -2.73
C LEU A 172 -2.65 -17.96 -3.92
N PRO A 173 -3.61 -18.90 -3.87
CA PRO A 173 -3.92 -19.76 -5.01
C PRO A 173 -4.28 -18.96 -6.27
N ASP A 174 -5.07 -17.90 -6.13
CA ASP A 174 -5.46 -17.05 -7.24
C ASP A 174 -4.27 -16.23 -7.75
N ILE A 175 -3.47 -15.66 -6.85
CA ILE A 175 -2.24 -14.93 -7.22
C ILE A 175 -1.29 -15.86 -7.97
N PHE A 176 -1.09 -17.13 -7.52
CA PHE A 176 -0.23 -18.11 -8.21
C PHE A 176 -0.71 -18.44 -9.63
N SER A 177 -2.02 -18.41 -9.86
CA SER A 177 -2.59 -18.66 -11.20
C SER A 177 -2.30 -17.54 -12.19
N MET A 178 -2.03 -16.33 -11.69
CA MET A 178 -1.79 -15.13 -12.48
C MET A 178 -0.31 -14.95 -12.81
N ILE A 179 0.58 -15.18 -11.86
CA ILE A 179 2.02 -14.92 -12.01
C ILE A 179 2.76 -16.09 -12.64
N ARG A 180 3.95 -15.83 -13.17
CA ARG A 180 4.82 -16.87 -13.72
C ARG A 180 5.46 -17.69 -12.62
N LYS A 181 5.65 -18.99 -12.86
CA LYS A 181 6.45 -19.85 -11.96
C LYS A 181 7.87 -19.31 -11.86
N GLY A 182 8.43 -19.40 -10.66
CA GLY A 182 9.75 -18.86 -10.34
C GLY A 182 9.74 -17.39 -9.93
N SER A 183 8.57 -16.75 -9.83
CA SER A 183 8.45 -15.39 -9.30
C SER A 183 8.75 -15.34 -7.81
N TRP A 184 9.31 -14.21 -7.37
CA TRP A 184 9.47 -13.90 -5.96
C TRP A 184 8.18 -13.32 -5.37
N ILE A 185 7.76 -13.90 -4.27
CA ILE A 185 6.62 -13.40 -3.48
C ILE A 185 7.18 -12.80 -2.19
N ILE A 186 7.07 -11.48 -2.08
CA ILE A 186 7.57 -10.75 -0.94
C ILE A 186 6.40 -10.45 0.01
N VAL A 187 6.47 -11.02 1.20
CA VAL A 187 5.47 -10.86 2.24
C VAL A 187 6.10 -10.32 3.53
N ASP A 188 5.27 -9.77 4.40
CA ASP A 188 5.73 -9.40 5.74
C ASP A 188 5.59 -10.58 6.72
N ASN A 189 5.86 -10.30 8.00
CA ASN A 189 5.75 -11.29 9.07
C ASN A 189 4.33 -11.87 9.23
N GLY A 190 3.27 -11.18 8.78
CA GLY A 190 1.89 -11.69 8.81
C GLY A 190 1.68 -12.86 7.86
N GLY A 191 2.35 -12.84 6.69
CA GLY A 191 2.35 -13.93 5.70
C GLY A 191 3.44 -14.98 5.90
N ALA A 192 4.23 -14.92 6.99
CA ALA A 192 5.41 -15.77 7.19
C ALA A 192 5.13 -17.06 7.99
N SER A 193 3.89 -17.55 8.04
CA SER A 193 3.63 -18.87 8.66
C SER A 193 4.18 -20.00 7.79
N GLY A 194 4.67 -21.08 8.42
CA GLY A 194 5.37 -22.17 7.72
C GLY A 194 4.55 -22.78 6.60
N ASP A 195 3.26 -23.00 6.82
CA ASP A 195 2.33 -23.56 5.82
C ASP A 195 2.14 -22.63 4.60
N ILE A 196 2.14 -21.31 4.81
CA ILE A 196 2.07 -20.32 3.72
C ILE A 196 3.37 -20.34 2.91
N LEU A 197 4.53 -20.29 3.57
CA LEU A 197 5.82 -20.34 2.91
C LEU A 197 6.00 -21.64 2.13
N ASP A 198 5.58 -22.78 2.71
CA ASP A 198 5.57 -24.08 2.03
C ASP A 198 4.64 -24.08 0.81
N SER A 199 3.49 -23.43 0.86
CA SER A 199 2.56 -23.32 -0.27
C SER A 199 3.16 -22.52 -1.43
N ILE A 200 3.90 -21.44 -1.13
CA ILE A 200 4.62 -20.66 -2.14
C ILE A 200 5.64 -21.53 -2.86
N VAL A 201 6.47 -22.28 -2.11
CA VAL A 201 7.48 -23.15 -2.70
C VAL A 201 6.83 -24.29 -3.51
N LYS A 202 5.78 -24.92 -3.00
CA LYS A 202 5.03 -25.98 -3.70
C LYS A 202 4.38 -25.51 -4.99
N SER A 203 4.00 -24.23 -5.08
CA SER A 203 3.48 -23.65 -6.33
C SER A 203 4.55 -23.45 -7.41
N GLY A 204 5.83 -23.67 -7.09
CA GLY A 204 6.97 -23.41 -7.97
C GLY A 204 7.46 -21.96 -7.94
N ASN A 205 7.06 -21.20 -6.91
CA ASN A 205 7.49 -19.82 -6.69
C ASN A 205 8.49 -19.72 -5.53
N ARG A 206 9.07 -18.56 -5.36
CA ARG A 206 10.08 -18.26 -4.34
C ARG A 206 9.53 -17.23 -3.36
N TYR A 207 10.00 -17.25 -2.13
CA TYR A 207 9.61 -16.23 -1.16
C TYR A 207 10.80 -15.47 -0.59
N LEU A 208 10.54 -14.24 -0.20
CA LEU A 208 11.39 -13.44 0.67
C LEU A 208 10.49 -12.78 1.73
N THR A 209 10.82 -12.98 3.00
CA THR A 209 9.99 -12.48 4.10
C THR A 209 10.80 -11.99 5.27
N ARG A 210 10.21 -11.11 6.08
CA ARG A 210 10.74 -10.77 7.38
C ARG A 210 10.23 -11.77 8.41
N VAL A 211 11.14 -12.30 9.20
CA VAL A 211 10.83 -13.24 10.29
C VAL A 211 11.30 -12.71 11.64
N LYS A 212 10.67 -13.18 12.70
CA LYS A 212 11.08 -12.84 14.08
C LYS A 212 12.40 -13.50 14.40
N MET A 213 13.27 -12.77 15.08
CA MET A 213 14.50 -13.31 15.66
C MET A 213 14.18 -14.22 16.84
N ASN A 214 14.96 -15.28 16.97
CA ASN A 214 14.88 -16.25 18.08
C ASN A 214 16.19 -16.30 18.87
N VAL A 215 16.29 -17.18 19.87
CA VAL A 215 17.47 -17.33 20.73
C VAL A 215 18.69 -17.83 19.97
N SER A 216 18.49 -18.68 18.95
CA SER A 216 19.61 -19.17 18.14
C SER A 216 20.22 -18.08 17.27
N ASP A 217 19.45 -17.04 16.90
CA ASP A 217 19.99 -15.88 16.19
C ASP A 217 20.90 -15.06 17.10
N ASP A 218 20.53 -14.89 18.39
CA ASP A 218 21.40 -14.22 19.38
C ASP A 218 22.69 -14.96 19.62
N GLN A 219 22.63 -16.30 19.65
CA GLN A 219 23.81 -17.14 19.76
C GLN A 219 24.72 -16.99 18.53
N ARG A 220 24.14 -17.03 17.34
CA ARG A 220 24.87 -16.84 16.07
C ARG A 220 25.58 -15.47 16.02
N ILE A 221 24.91 -14.40 16.45
CA ILE A 221 25.50 -13.06 16.52
C ILE A 221 26.72 -13.04 17.44
N ARG A 222 26.67 -13.75 18.58
CA ARG A 222 27.81 -13.83 19.51
C ARG A 222 28.96 -14.67 18.97
N GLU A 223 28.66 -15.80 18.33
CA GLU A 223 29.67 -16.75 17.86
C GLU A 223 30.34 -16.28 16.55
N HIS A 224 29.60 -15.61 15.68
CA HIS A 224 30.05 -15.18 14.35
C HIS A 224 30.14 -13.66 14.21
N GLY A 225 30.36 -12.95 15.30
CA GLY A 225 30.41 -11.48 15.31
C GLY A 225 31.47 -10.85 14.40
N ASN A 226 32.48 -11.63 13.96
CA ASN A 226 33.52 -11.19 13.04
C ASN A 226 33.23 -11.51 11.56
N GLU A 227 32.12 -12.17 11.24
CA GLU A 227 31.76 -12.63 9.90
C GLU A 227 30.73 -11.73 9.20
N TRP A 228 30.49 -10.55 9.75
CA TRP A 228 29.56 -9.61 9.13
C TRP A 228 30.08 -9.12 7.79
N GLU A 229 29.33 -9.42 6.71
CA GLU A 229 29.61 -8.94 5.36
C GLU A 229 29.13 -7.48 5.22
N TYR A 230 29.96 -6.62 4.61
CA TYR A 230 29.55 -5.27 4.23
C TYR A 230 28.53 -5.33 3.08
N VAL A 231 27.40 -4.64 3.21
CA VAL A 231 26.38 -4.55 2.17
C VAL A 231 26.36 -3.15 1.55
N GLU A 232 26.28 -2.13 2.38
CA GLU A 232 26.32 -0.72 2.03
C GLU A 232 26.63 0.14 3.24
N ASP A 233 26.79 1.47 3.04
CA ASP A 233 27.10 2.39 4.15
C ASP A 233 26.06 2.27 5.29
N GLY A 234 26.52 1.85 6.44
CA GLY A 234 25.71 1.65 7.65
C GLY A 234 24.85 0.38 7.64
N VAL A 235 25.11 -0.55 6.72
CA VAL A 235 24.42 -1.86 6.70
C VAL A 235 25.43 -2.98 6.51
N CYS A 236 25.35 -3.97 7.38
CA CYS A 236 26.06 -5.24 7.23
C CYS A 236 25.12 -6.43 7.43
N CYS A 237 25.53 -7.60 7.02
CA CYS A 237 24.72 -8.82 7.02
C CYS A 237 25.52 -10.01 7.55
N LEU A 238 24.89 -10.82 8.38
CA LEU A 238 25.35 -12.16 8.72
C LEU A 238 24.40 -13.18 8.08
N ARG A 239 24.89 -13.90 7.07
CA ARG A 239 24.11 -14.84 6.26
C ARG A 239 24.31 -16.29 6.74
N HIS A 240 23.24 -17.07 6.66
CA HIS A 240 23.29 -18.50 6.92
C HIS A 240 22.37 -19.26 5.95
N THR A 241 22.91 -20.23 5.23
CA THR A 241 22.16 -21.10 4.33
C THR A 241 22.02 -22.48 4.96
N PHE A 242 20.81 -23.04 4.91
CA PHE A 242 20.52 -24.39 5.40
C PHE A 242 20.72 -25.39 4.24
N ASP A 243 21.73 -26.23 4.32
CA ASP A 243 22.17 -27.15 3.26
C ASP A 243 21.06 -28.09 2.78
N SER A 244 20.14 -28.50 3.67
CA SER A 244 19.07 -29.45 3.36
C SER A 244 17.93 -28.90 2.52
N SER A 245 17.75 -27.57 2.48
CA SER A 245 16.57 -26.94 1.86
C SER A 245 16.91 -25.78 0.91
N GLY A 246 18.15 -25.32 0.87
CA GLY A 246 18.55 -24.09 0.17
C GLY A 246 18.01 -22.80 0.82
N ARG A 247 17.16 -22.92 1.83
CA ARG A 247 16.61 -21.78 2.59
C ARG A 247 17.73 -20.97 3.23
N THR A 248 17.67 -19.65 3.10
CA THR A 248 18.73 -18.77 3.59
C THR A 248 18.15 -17.73 4.53
N THR A 249 18.82 -17.51 5.67
CA THR A 249 18.48 -16.43 6.60
C THR A 249 19.56 -15.37 6.59
N TYR A 250 19.13 -14.11 6.71
CA TYR A 250 19.97 -12.93 6.70
C TYR A 250 19.67 -12.11 7.95
N LEU A 251 20.66 -11.95 8.80
CA LEU A 251 20.61 -11.01 9.93
C LEU A 251 21.26 -9.71 9.47
N PHE A 252 20.47 -8.70 9.23
CA PHE A 252 20.96 -7.38 8.85
C PHE A 252 21.09 -6.50 10.08
N PHE A 253 22.23 -5.84 10.24
CA PHE A 253 22.36 -4.67 11.09
C PHE A 253 22.22 -3.42 10.24
N SER A 254 21.42 -2.46 10.69
CA SER A 254 21.24 -1.16 10.05
C SER A 254 21.48 -0.05 11.06
N LEU A 255 22.43 0.83 10.75
CA LEU A 255 22.74 1.99 11.57
C LEU A 255 21.53 2.95 11.68
N ASP A 256 20.74 3.09 10.62
CA ASP A 256 19.53 3.92 10.66
C ASP A 256 18.47 3.33 11.60
N ASN A 257 18.31 2.01 11.61
CA ASN A 257 17.42 1.34 12.57
C ASN A 257 17.93 1.44 14.00
N TRP A 258 19.23 1.31 14.17
CA TRP A 258 19.89 1.49 15.47
C TRP A 258 19.67 2.92 16.00
N ASN A 259 19.92 3.94 15.18
CA ASN A 259 19.67 5.34 15.53
C ASN A 259 18.20 5.59 15.91
N ARG A 260 17.25 5.01 15.17
CA ARG A 260 15.82 5.11 15.52
C ARG A 260 15.52 4.46 16.86
N SER A 261 16.12 3.30 17.13
CA SER A 261 15.98 2.61 18.41
C SER A 261 16.58 3.45 19.55
N TYR A 262 17.74 4.05 19.32
CA TYR A 262 18.38 4.96 20.28
C TYR A 262 17.50 6.18 20.59
N HIS A 263 16.99 6.86 19.59
CA HIS A 263 16.09 7.98 19.82
C HIS A 263 14.80 7.59 20.55
N SER A 264 14.26 6.41 20.25
CA SER A 264 13.08 5.89 20.95
C SER A 264 13.40 5.57 22.41
N ALA A 265 14.53 4.93 22.67
CA ALA A 265 15.00 4.60 24.02
C ALA A 265 15.33 5.87 24.83
N SER A 266 16.00 6.85 24.23
CA SER A 266 16.27 8.15 24.85
C SER A 266 14.98 8.85 25.27
N LYS A 267 13.97 8.90 24.40
CA LYS A 267 12.64 9.45 24.77
C LYS A 267 11.96 8.66 25.89
N SER A 268 12.16 7.34 25.93
CA SER A 268 11.61 6.51 27.01
C SER A 268 12.31 6.80 28.33
N PHE A 269 13.64 6.99 28.31
CA PHE A 269 14.40 7.44 29.43
C PHE A 269 13.93 8.79 29.98
N ASP A 270 13.78 9.79 29.08
CA ASP A 270 13.32 11.13 29.46
C ASP A 270 11.91 11.09 30.10
N ARG A 271 11.00 10.25 29.57
CA ARG A 271 9.67 10.02 30.16
C ARG A 271 9.76 9.35 31.55
N MET A 272 10.69 8.43 31.72
CA MET A 272 10.93 7.79 32.99
C MET A 272 11.40 8.82 34.06
N VAL A 273 12.37 9.67 33.70
CA VAL A 273 12.87 10.74 34.59
C VAL A 273 11.73 11.71 34.96
N GLU A 274 10.90 12.09 33.99
CA GLU A 274 9.77 12.99 34.24
C GLU A 274 8.70 12.34 35.13
N ALA A 275 8.40 11.04 34.92
CA ALA A 275 7.47 10.32 35.78
C ALA A 275 7.96 10.26 37.23
N VAL A 276 9.27 10.07 37.43
CA VAL A 276 9.91 10.08 38.77
C VAL A 276 9.84 11.46 39.41
N ARG A 277 10.15 12.53 38.70
CA ARG A 277 10.01 13.91 39.17
C ARG A 277 8.59 14.19 39.65
N THR A 278 7.60 13.85 38.80
CA THR A 278 6.19 14.01 39.12
C THR A 278 5.79 13.23 40.37
N TYR A 279 6.35 12.04 40.61
CA TYR A 279 6.13 11.28 41.82
C TYR A 279 6.77 11.99 43.06
N GLN A 280 7.98 12.49 42.93
CA GLN A 280 8.67 13.22 44.02
C GLN A 280 7.98 14.54 44.40
N ASP A 281 7.32 15.19 43.41
CA ASP A 281 6.52 16.40 43.64
C ASP A 281 5.15 16.12 44.32
N GLY A 282 4.90 14.86 44.73
CA GLY A 282 3.73 14.48 45.51
C GLY A 282 2.45 14.26 44.71
N HIS A 283 2.53 14.20 43.41
CA HIS A 283 1.36 13.97 42.56
C HIS A 283 0.88 12.50 42.54
N PHE A 284 1.74 11.56 43.01
CA PHE A 284 1.40 10.14 43.17
C PHE A 284 1.41 9.73 44.62
N ARG A 285 0.25 9.44 45.20
CA ARG A 285 0.13 9.24 46.64
C ARG A 285 0.37 7.82 47.15
N ARG A 286 0.59 6.76 46.34
CA ARG A 286 0.53 5.38 46.85
C ARG A 286 1.35 4.29 46.20
N SER A 287 2.26 4.52 45.28
CA SER A 287 3.14 3.43 44.82
C SER A 287 4.60 3.78 44.93
N ASP A 288 5.37 2.89 45.54
CA ASP A 288 6.84 2.96 45.57
C ASP A 288 7.46 2.58 44.21
N PHE A 289 6.61 2.39 43.19
CA PHE A 289 7.03 1.97 41.86
C PHE A 289 6.39 2.82 40.80
N VAL A 290 7.18 3.29 39.86
CA VAL A 290 6.71 3.91 38.62
C VAL A 290 7.01 2.95 37.50
N THR A 291 5.95 2.43 36.87
CA THR A 291 6.07 1.58 35.68
C THR A 291 6.18 2.45 34.44
N VAL A 292 7.32 2.42 33.78
CA VAL A 292 7.50 3.09 32.48
C VAL A 292 7.41 2.05 31.38
N LYS A 293 6.37 2.16 30.53
CA LYS A 293 6.20 1.24 29.41
C LYS A 293 7.33 1.41 28.40
N ARG A 294 8.15 0.39 28.30
CA ARG A 294 9.02 0.19 27.15
C ARG A 294 8.14 0.00 25.90
N ASN A 295 8.52 0.62 24.81
CA ASN A 295 7.84 0.36 23.56
C ASN A 295 7.64 -1.15 23.35
N VAL A 296 6.38 -1.60 23.48
CA VAL A 296 5.80 -2.88 23.05
C VAL A 296 6.29 -4.16 23.75
N LEU A 297 7.48 -4.23 24.35
CA LEU A 297 8.05 -5.55 24.73
C LEU A 297 8.38 -5.75 26.22
N ALA A 298 8.50 -4.73 27.02
CA ALA A 298 8.69 -4.86 28.47
C ALA A 298 8.40 -3.54 29.20
N ASP A 299 7.80 -3.64 30.38
CA ASP A 299 7.69 -2.54 31.32
C ASP A 299 8.96 -2.52 32.18
N ILE A 300 9.53 -1.34 32.42
CA ILE A 300 10.59 -1.15 33.40
C ILE A 300 9.94 -0.65 34.67
N GLU A 301 10.05 -1.44 35.73
CA GLU A 301 9.67 -1.00 37.07
C GLU A 301 10.84 -0.27 37.71
N VAL A 302 10.64 1.00 38.04
CA VAL A 302 11.60 1.80 38.74
C VAL A 302 11.08 2.01 40.16
N LYS A 303 11.80 1.46 41.16
CA LYS A 303 11.49 1.74 42.56
C LYS A 303 11.93 3.15 42.90
N VAL A 304 10.98 3.98 43.29
CA VAL A 304 11.22 5.39 43.61
C VAL A 304 10.87 5.65 45.07
N SER A 305 11.75 6.31 45.80
CA SER A 305 11.44 6.85 47.09
C SER A 305 11.47 8.38 47.05
N LEU A 306 10.79 9.05 47.99
CA LEU A 306 10.81 10.51 48.13
C LEU A 306 12.24 11.08 48.37
N GLN A 307 13.20 10.24 48.72
CA GLN A 307 14.59 10.62 48.93
C GLN A 307 15.49 10.30 47.73
N THR A 308 14.98 9.66 46.72
CA THR A 308 15.76 9.30 45.52
C THR A 308 16.12 10.55 44.74
N LYS A 309 17.41 10.88 44.71
CA LYS A 309 17.93 11.94 43.84
C LYS A 309 18.19 11.34 42.46
N PHE A 310 17.51 11.87 41.47
CA PHE A 310 17.72 11.50 40.06
C PHE A 310 18.67 12.51 39.39
N ALA A 311 19.96 12.29 39.61
CA ALA A 311 21.00 12.91 38.80
C ALA A 311 21.81 11.75 38.20
N PHE A 312 21.71 11.60 36.90
CA PHE A 312 22.48 10.62 36.13
C PHE A 312 23.70 11.31 35.53
N SER A 313 24.88 10.67 35.64
CA SER A 313 26.00 11.03 34.78
C SER A 313 25.68 10.68 33.31
N GLU A 314 26.44 11.23 32.37
CA GLU A 314 26.28 10.92 30.95
C GLU A 314 26.45 9.42 30.68
N ASP A 315 27.40 8.79 31.32
CA ASP A 315 27.68 7.34 31.20
C ASP A 315 26.55 6.46 31.75
N GLU A 316 25.98 6.84 32.91
CA GLU A 316 24.82 6.14 33.48
C GLU A 316 23.60 6.27 32.58
N ARG A 317 23.34 7.46 32.02
CA ARG A 317 22.27 7.71 31.06
C ARG A 317 22.45 6.83 29.82
N GLU A 318 23.64 6.80 29.24
CA GLU A 318 23.96 5.98 28.08
C GLU A 318 23.84 4.47 28.38
N GLY A 319 24.27 4.04 29.58
CA GLY A 319 24.09 2.66 30.04
C GLY A 319 22.63 2.24 30.07
N ILE A 320 21.75 3.06 30.67
CA ILE A 320 20.32 2.80 30.77
C ILE A 320 19.67 2.83 29.39
N ILE A 321 20.04 3.78 28.51
CA ILE A 321 19.50 3.83 27.14
C ILE A 321 19.87 2.56 26.37
N LYS A 322 21.11 2.07 26.48
CA LYS A 322 21.55 0.81 25.85
C LYS A 322 20.77 -0.39 26.40
N GLU A 323 20.49 -0.43 27.69
CA GLU A 323 19.69 -1.47 28.32
C GLU A 323 18.25 -1.43 27.79
N ILE A 324 17.63 -0.23 27.67
CA ILE A 324 16.30 -0.04 27.07
C ILE A 324 16.27 -0.50 25.62
N MET A 325 17.32 -0.23 24.84
CA MET A 325 17.43 -0.66 23.45
C MET A 325 17.46 -2.19 23.31
N GLY A 326 18.12 -2.86 24.23
CA GLY A 326 18.38 -4.29 24.18
C GLY A 326 19.41 -4.67 23.10
N THR A 327 19.79 -5.95 23.10
CA THR A 327 20.88 -6.49 22.27
C THR A 327 20.57 -6.59 20.79
N ARG A 328 19.28 -6.55 20.42
CA ARG A 328 18.78 -6.67 19.02
C ARG A 328 18.54 -5.31 18.35
N ALA A 329 18.93 -4.22 18.99
CA ALA A 329 18.73 -2.90 18.42
C ALA A 329 19.44 -2.75 17.05
N GLY A 330 18.72 -2.27 16.06
CA GLY A 330 19.24 -2.13 14.70
C GLY A 330 19.23 -3.40 13.87
N ILE A 331 18.98 -4.58 14.48
CA ILE A 331 19.01 -5.87 13.78
C ILE A 331 17.61 -6.29 13.34
N PHE A 332 17.51 -6.81 12.12
CA PHE A 332 16.32 -7.48 11.60
C PHE A 332 16.71 -8.70 10.79
N LYS A 333 15.79 -9.66 10.73
CA LYS A 333 16.00 -10.94 10.06
C LYS A 333 15.10 -11.06 8.84
N LEU A 334 15.71 -11.41 7.70
CA LEU A 334 14.99 -11.87 6.51
C LEU A 334 15.22 -13.37 6.33
N GLU A 335 14.28 -14.01 5.66
CA GLU A 335 14.38 -15.42 5.23
C GLU A 335 13.91 -15.53 3.78
N SER A 336 14.65 -16.31 3.00
CA SER A 336 14.30 -16.63 1.61
C SER A 336 14.30 -18.12 1.36
N SER A 337 13.50 -18.56 0.37
CA SER A 337 13.44 -19.95 -0.08
C SER A 337 14.70 -20.38 -0.81
N GLU A 338 15.45 -19.44 -1.39
CA GLU A 338 16.67 -19.68 -2.14
C GLU A 338 17.76 -18.68 -1.71
N GLN A 339 19.00 -19.03 -2.04
CA GLN A 339 20.14 -18.17 -1.73
C GLN A 339 20.17 -16.94 -2.64
N LEU A 340 20.18 -15.77 -2.03
CA LEU A 340 20.45 -14.47 -2.63
C LEU A 340 21.77 -13.92 -2.07
N THR A 341 22.38 -12.98 -2.76
CA THR A 341 23.38 -12.14 -2.12
C THR A 341 22.70 -11.25 -1.07
N PRO A 342 23.39 -10.85 0.01
CA PRO A 342 22.81 -9.93 1.00
C PRO A 342 22.26 -8.65 0.39
N ARG A 343 22.91 -8.15 -0.66
CA ARG A 343 22.46 -6.94 -1.37
C ARG A 343 21.13 -7.17 -2.10
N GLU A 344 21.00 -8.27 -2.84
CA GLU A 344 19.77 -8.60 -3.56
C GLU A 344 18.60 -8.82 -2.58
N ALA A 345 18.84 -9.58 -1.50
CA ALA A 345 17.82 -9.81 -0.47
C ALA A 345 17.33 -8.48 0.15
N LEU A 346 18.25 -7.57 0.46
CA LEU A 346 17.92 -6.27 1.02
C LEU A 346 17.16 -5.39 0.04
N ASP A 347 17.60 -5.31 -1.22
CA ASP A 347 16.98 -4.47 -2.25
C ASP A 347 15.57 -4.98 -2.61
N LYS A 348 15.39 -6.31 -2.77
CA LYS A 348 14.07 -6.92 -2.97
C LYS A 348 13.12 -6.65 -1.81
N TYR A 349 13.59 -6.80 -0.57
CA TYR A 349 12.75 -6.54 0.59
C TYR A 349 12.39 -5.05 0.75
N ARG A 350 13.32 -4.14 0.47
CA ARG A 350 13.06 -2.69 0.49
C ARG A 350 12.05 -2.27 -0.57
N ALA A 351 12.05 -2.93 -1.72
CA ALA A 351 11.08 -2.68 -2.78
C ALA A 351 9.64 -2.99 -2.32
N ARG A 352 9.44 -3.79 -1.27
CA ARG A 352 8.14 -4.01 -0.63
C ARG A 352 7.50 -2.71 -0.11
N ALA A 353 8.28 -1.70 0.23
CA ALA A 353 7.72 -0.42 0.69
C ALA A 353 6.74 0.21 -0.31
N THR A 354 6.75 -0.22 -1.57
CA THR A 354 5.80 0.27 -2.58
C THR A 354 4.37 -0.18 -2.32
N VAL A 355 4.14 -1.40 -1.81
CA VAL A 355 2.80 -1.86 -1.46
C VAL A 355 2.23 -1.10 -0.24
N GLU A 356 3.09 -0.66 0.68
CA GLU A 356 2.67 0.23 1.77
C GLU A 356 2.19 1.60 1.23
N HIS A 357 2.89 2.13 0.21
CA HIS A 357 2.46 3.34 -0.49
C HIS A 357 1.16 3.11 -1.28
N LEU A 358 0.98 1.95 -1.91
CA LEU A 358 -0.28 1.57 -2.55
C LEU A 358 -1.43 1.56 -1.53
N ILE A 359 -1.26 0.90 -0.38
CA ILE A 359 -2.27 0.87 0.69
C ILE A 359 -2.62 2.29 1.17
N HIS A 360 -1.62 3.15 1.33
CA HIS A 360 -1.86 4.54 1.69
C HIS A 360 -2.68 5.28 0.61
N SER A 361 -2.36 5.07 -0.67
CA SER A 361 -3.09 5.66 -1.80
C SER A 361 -4.52 5.14 -1.88
N LEU A 362 -4.74 3.82 -1.77
CA LEU A 362 -6.06 3.19 -1.70
C LEU A 362 -6.93 3.80 -0.58
N LYS A 363 -6.36 4.07 0.59
CA LYS A 363 -7.10 4.64 1.71
C LYS A 363 -7.39 6.13 1.55
N ARG A 364 -6.45 6.90 1.03
CA ARG A 364 -6.52 8.37 0.99
C ARG A 364 -6.93 8.94 -0.36
N VAL A 365 -6.26 8.54 -1.44
CA VAL A 365 -6.51 9.10 -2.77
C VAL A 365 -7.85 8.61 -3.30
N THR A 366 -8.11 7.29 -3.21
CA THR A 366 -9.41 6.75 -3.61
C THR A 366 -10.50 6.92 -2.56
N GLY A 367 -10.17 7.44 -1.38
CA GLY A 367 -11.12 7.69 -0.31
C GLY A 367 -11.79 6.46 0.26
N LEU A 368 -11.15 5.29 0.17
CA LEU A 368 -11.68 4.03 0.71
C LEU A 368 -11.88 4.10 2.24
N LYS A 369 -11.17 4.96 2.92
CA LYS A 369 -11.33 5.20 4.36
C LYS A 369 -12.05 6.52 4.64
N PRO A 370 -13.17 6.50 5.41
CA PRO A 370 -13.91 5.34 5.91
C PRO A 370 -14.80 4.70 4.84
N LEU A 371 -15.00 3.38 4.93
CA LEU A 371 -15.92 2.66 4.08
C LEU A 371 -17.37 3.01 4.45
N ARG A 372 -18.22 3.29 3.45
CA ARG A 372 -19.59 3.82 3.65
C ARG A 372 -20.66 2.95 3.00
N VAL A 373 -20.36 1.70 2.76
CA VAL A 373 -21.25 0.68 2.19
C VAL A 373 -21.37 -0.49 3.16
N TRP A 374 -22.46 -1.26 3.11
CA TRP A 374 -22.81 -2.21 4.16
C TRP A 374 -22.92 -3.64 3.66
N SER A 375 -23.55 -3.87 2.50
CA SER A 375 -23.64 -5.23 1.96
C SER A 375 -22.28 -5.74 1.51
N GLU A 376 -22.04 -7.03 1.65
CA GLU A 376 -20.80 -7.68 1.23
C GLU A 376 -20.45 -7.36 -0.22
N SER A 377 -21.43 -7.51 -1.13
CA SER A 377 -21.22 -7.16 -2.55
C SER A 377 -20.83 -5.70 -2.77
N SER A 378 -21.41 -4.75 -2.00
CA SER A 378 -21.04 -3.34 -2.12
C SER A 378 -19.67 -3.05 -1.51
N ILE A 379 -19.24 -3.80 -0.49
CA ILE A 379 -17.91 -3.72 0.10
C ILE A 379 -16.87 -4.18 -0.93
N HIS A 380 -17.05 -5.37 -1.52
CA HIS A 380 -16.20 -5.87 -2.60
C HIS A 380 -16.18 -4.91 -3.81
N GLY A 381 -17.34 -4.36 -4.19
CA GLY A 381 -17.43 -3.39 -5.27
C GLY A 381 -16.66 -2.10 -5.01
N SER A 382 -16.72 -1.57 -3.78
CA SER A 382 -15.95 -0.38 -3.40
C SER A 382 -14.44 -0.64 -3.40
N MET A 383 -14.01 -1.82 -2.94
CA MET A 383 -12.62 -2.26 -3.01
C MET A 383 -12.15 -2.39 -4.47
N MET A 384 -12.97 -3.00 -5.32
CA MET A 384 -12.70 -3.15 -6.74
C MET A 384 -12.57 -1.79 -7.45
N LEU A 385 -13.46 -0.84 -7.16
CA LEU A 385 -13.35 0.52 -7.69
C LEU A 385 -12.05 1.21 -7.28
N ALA A 386 -11.62 1.03 -6.04
CA ALA A 386 -10.36 1.58 -5.56
C ALA A 386 -9.17 0.93 -6.27
N LEU A 387 -9.15 -0.41 -6.40
CA LEU A 387 -8.12 -1.15 -7.14
C LEU A 387 -8.03 -0.65 -8.59
N LEU A 388 -9.13 -0.65 -9.32
CA LEU A 388 -9.18 -0.25 -10.74
C LEU A 388 -8.74 1.20 -10.93
N SER A 389 -9.11 2.10 -10.01
CA SER A 389 -8.67 3.49 -10.02
C SER A 389 -7.16 3.62 -9.88
N GLU A 390 -6.57 2.93 -8.89
CA GLU A 390 -5.12 2.89 -8.68
C GLU A 390 -4.40 2.22 -9.84
N THR A 391 -4.94 1.12 -10.38
CA THR A 391 -4.35 0.42 -11.52
C THR A 391 -4.29 1.32 -12.74
N ALA A 392 -5.36 2.05 -13.06
CA ALA A 392 -5.34 2.99 -14.19
C ALA A 392 -4.27 4.08 -14.03
N MET A 393 -4.07 4.61 -12.81
CA MET A 393 -3.02 5.59 -12.54
C MET A 393 -1.62 4.96 -12.53
N ALA A 394 -1.49 3.73 -12.05
CA ALA A 394 -0.23 2.99 -12.06
C ALA A 394 0.21 2.64 -13.49
N MET A 395 -0.73 2.25 -14.38
CA MET A 395 -0.46 2.05 -15.81
C MET A 395 0.02 3.36 -16.45
N ALA A 396 -0.68 4.48 -16.20
CA ALA A 396 -0.24 5.79 -16.67
C ALA A 396 1.19 6.11 -16.22
N ARG A 397 1.50 5.89 -14.93
CA ARG A 397 2.84 6.06 -14.36
C ARG A 397 3.86 5.14 -15.01
N TYR A 398 3.50 3.89 -15.25
CA TYR A 398 4.41 2.89 -15.83
C TYR A 398 4.87 3.30 -17.23
N GLU A 399 3.99 3.85 -18.05
CA GLU A 399 4.27 4.31 -19.41
C GLU A 399 5.01 5.66 -19.48
N MET A 400 5.07 6.41 -18.37
CA MET A 400 5.84 7.66 -18.32
C MET A 400 7.35 7.40 -18.32
N LYS A 401 8.09 8.26 -19.02
CA LYS A 401 9.57 8.21 -19.05
C LYS A 401 10.18 8.53 -17.70
N GLY A 402 9.50 9.37 -16.91
CA GLY A 402 10.00 9.89 -15.64
C GLY A 402 11.07 10.99 -15.81
N ASN A 403 11.35 11.70 -14.73
CA ASN A 403 12.34 12.76 -14.71
C ASN A 403 13.61 12.30 -13.99
N ALA A 404 14.76 12.61 -14.59
CA ALA A 404 16.05 12.39 -13.94
C ALA A 404 16.21 13.37 -12.76
N LYS A 405 16.36 12.84 -11.55
CA LYS A 405 16.58 13.62 -10.33
C LYS A 405 17.90 13.20 -9.68
N THR A 406 18.74 14.16 -9.38
CA THR A 406 19.97 13.89 -8.63
C THR A 406 19.63 13.85 -7.15
N VAL A 407 19.74 12.69 -6.56
CA VAL A 407 19.57 12.48 -5.11
C VAL A 407 20.95 12.42 -4.48
N SER A 408 21.17 13.26 -3.46
CA SER A 408 22.39 13.21 -2.64
C SER A 408 22.09 12.46 -1.35
N SER A 409 22.77 11.35 -1.13
CA SER A 409 22.71 10.62 0.12
C SER A 409 24.12 10.36 0.63
N ARG A 410 24.42 10.75 1.86
CA ARG A 410 25.71 10.54 2.53
C ARG A 410 26.92 10.98 1.66
N GLY A 411 26.82 12.14 1.01
CA GLY A 411 27.91 12.70 0.21
C GLY A 411 28.05 12.12 -1.21
N ARG A 412 27.28 11.11 -1.59
CA ARG A 412 27.25 10.56 -2.95
C ARG A 412 26.06 11.10 -3.72
N ARG A 413 26.33 11.60 -4.93
CA ARG A 413 25.29 12.02 -5.89
C ARG A 413 24.93 10.84 -6.78
N ARG A 414 23.65 10.44 -6.79
CA ARG A 414 23.12 9.40 -7.68
C ARG A 414 21.98 9.99 -8.50
N THR A 415 22.00 9.80 -9.80
CA THR A 415 20.86 10.15 -10.65
C THR A 415 19.86 9.02 -10.59
N VAL A 416 18.64 9.33 -10.15
CA VAL A 416 17.51 8.39 -10.08
C VAL A 416 16.41 8.91 -10.98
N THR A 417 15.83 8.06 -11.80
CA THR A 417 14.63 8.39 -12.56
C THR A 417 13.42 8.28 -11.64
N GLU A 418 12.82 9.42 -11.30
CA GLU A 418 11.66 9.48 -10.43
C GLU A 418 10.40 9.67 -11.28
N LYS A 419 9.45 8.75 -11.15
CA LYS A 419 8.10 8.88 -11.73
C LYS A 419 7.16 9.46 -10.68
N PRO A 420 6.16 10.28 -11.09
CA PRO A 420 5.21 10.87 -10.15
C PRO A 420 4.40 9.78 -9.44
N ASN A 421 4.03 10.02 -8.17
CA ASN A 421 3.09 9.16 -7.46
C ASN A 421 1.65 9.41 -7.95
N THR A 422 0.71 8.54 -7.55
CA THR A 422 -0.70 8.62 -7.92
C THR A 422 -1.31 9.99 -7.56
N GLU A 423 -1.01 10.52 -6.38
CA GLU A 423 -1.52 11.81 -5.93
C GLU A 423 -1.09 12.96 -6.87
N THR A 424 0.18 12.98 -7.27
CA THR A 424 0.72 13.96 -8.23
C THR A 424 0.06 13.84 -9.61
N ILE A 425 -0.17 12.61 -10.08
CA ILE A 425 -0.86 12.35 -11.36
C ILE A 425 -2.29 12.88 -11.29
N VAL A 426 -3.02 12.49 -10.25
CA VAL A 426 -4.41 12.92 -10.02
C VAL A 426 -4.50 14.45 -9.92
N TRP A 427 -3.63 15.07 -9.14
CA TRP A 427 -3.57 16.53 -9.01
C TRP A 427 -3.31 17.20 -10.37
N SER A 428 -2.36 16.70 -11.14
CA SER A 428 -2.01 17.25 -12.46
C SER A 428 -3.15 17.13 -13.46
N LEU A 429 -3.90 16.03 -13.44
CA LEU A 429 -5.06 15.82 -14.30
C LEU A 429 -6.29 16.61 -13.84
N ALA A 430 -6.47 16.82 -12.54
CA ALA A 430 -7.57 17.60 -11.98
C ALA A 430 -7.46 19.10 -12.29
N HIS A 431 -6.24 19.61 -12.40
CA HIS A 431 -5.98 21.02 -12.72
C HIS A 431 -5.98 21.33 -14.22
N LEU A 432 -5.95 20.31 -15.07
CA LEU A 432 -6.06 20.48 -16.51
C LEU A 432 -7.47 20.96 -16.88
N THR A 433 -7.57 22.14 -17.45
CA THR A 433 -8.83 22.76 -17.81
C THR A 433 -9.12 22.61 -19.28
N LEU A 434 -10.33 22.18 -19.64
CA LEU A 434 -10.81 22.11 -21.01
C LEU A 434 -11.85 23.21 -21.26
N THR A 435 -11.49 24.23 -22.04
CA THR A 435 -12.39 25.29 -22.46
C THR A 435 -12.98 24.97 -23.84
N ARG A 436 -14.29 24.98 -23.95
CA ARG A 436 -15.03 24.78 -25.22
C ARG A 436 -15.69 26.07 -25.65
N MET A 437 -15.33 26.56 -26.81
CA MET A 437 -15.99 27.69 -27.42
C MET A 437 -17.17 27.20 -28.31
N ILE A 438 -18.36 27.74 -28.08
CA ILE A 438 -19.57 27.42 -28.82
C ILE A 438 -20.06 28.72 -29.44
N GLU A 439 -20.25 28.75 -30.75
CA GLU A 439 -20.85 29.87 -31.45
C GLU A 439 -22.06 29.38 -32.28
N LYS A 440 -23.20 30.07 -32.11
CA LYS A 440 -24.48 29.71 -32.77
C LYS A 440 -24.86 28.23 -32.62
N GLY A 441 -24.66 27.65 -31.43
CA GLY A 441 -24.94 26.24 -31.16
C GLY A 441 -23.94 25.24 -31.78
N ARG A 442 -22.96 25.71 -32.54
CA ARG A 442 -21.92 24.87 -33.14
C ARG A 442 -20.62 25.05 -32.40
N ARG A 443 -19.95 23.95 -32.11
CA ARG A 443 -18.64 23.94 -31.49
C ARG A 443 -17.58 24.46 -32.45
N LYS A 444 -16.86 25.52 -32.09
CA LYS A 444 -15.76 26.08 -32.88
C LYS A 444 -14.40 25.57 -32.48
N GLN A 445 -14.13 25.54 -31.19
CA GLN A 445 -12.78 25.20 -30.68
C GLN A 445 -12.84 24.58 -29.29
N ALA A 446 -11.87 23.72 -28.99
CA ALA A 446 -11.65 23.23 -27.64
C ALA A 446 -10.16 23.38 -27.34
N VAL A 447 -9.84 24.05 -26.24
CA VAL A 447 -8.48 24.35 -25.82
C VAL A 447 -8.24 23.79 -24.45
N PHE A 448 -7.15 23.06 -24.28
CA PHE A 448 -6.65 22.66 -22.97
C PHE A 448 -5.70 23.73 -22.43
N SER A 449 -5.86 24.08 -21.17
CA SER A 449 -4.97 25.02 -20.43
C SER A 449 -4.55 24.42 -19.09
N ASN A 450 -3.60 25.09 -18.42
CA ASN A 450 -3.02 24.65 -17.15
C ASN A 450 -2.28 23.28 -17.25
N TRP A 451 -1.54 23.12 -18.31
CA TRP A 451 -0.71 21.96 -18.51
C TRP A 451 0.41 21.87 -17.46
N SER A 452 0.56 20.71 -16.84
CA SER A 452 1.78 20.30 -16.15
C SER A 452 2.60 19.36 -17.05
N PRO A 453 3.90 19.18 -16.79
CA PRO A 453 4.70 18.18 -17.51
C PRO A 453 4.06 16.78 -17.44
N VAL A 454 3.53 16.41 -16.27
CA VAL A 454 2.85 15.13 -16.02
C VAL A 454 1.59 14.99 -16.87
N SER A 455 0.69 15.98 -16.85
CA SER A 455 -0.55 15.92 -17.64
C SER A 455 -0.29 15.92 -19.14
N ARG A 456 0.76 16.60 -19.59
CA ARG A 456 1.17 16.61 -21.01
C ARG A 456 1.68 15.24 -21.46
N GLU A 457 2.54 14.60 -20.68
CA GLU A 457 3.08 13.28 -21.00
C GLU A 457 1.97 12.22 -21.04
N ILE A 458 1.05 12.23 -20.05
CA ILE A 458 -0.11 11.34 -20.05
C ILE A 458 -0.98 11.58 -21.29
N PHE A 459 -1.24 12.85 -21.64
CA PHE A 459 -2.02 13.18 -22.82
C PHE A 459 -1.38 12.65 -24.09
N ASP A 460 -0.05 12.80 -24.24
CA ASP A 460 0.68 12.31 -25.40
C ASP A 460 0.61 10.78 -25.53
N ASN A 461 0.67 10.05 -24.41
CA ASN A 461 0.54 8.59 -24.39
C ASN A 461 -0.85 8.10 -24.82
N ILE A 462 -1.93 8.83 -24.49
CA ILE A 462 -3.32 8.46 -24.84
C ILE A 462 -3.87 9.27 -26.04
N ARG A 463 -3.02 9.98 -26.77
CA ARG A 463 -3.42 10.94 -27.83
C ARG A 463 -4.25 10.30 -28.94
N SER A 464 -4.02 9.03 -29.26
CA SER A 464 -4.79 8.28 -30.26
C SER A 464 -6.29 8.26 -29.96
N ASP A 465 -6.66 8.22 -28.67
CA ASP A 465 -8.06 8.18 -28.25
C ASP A 465 -8.79 9.52 -28.42
N PHE A 466 -8.02 10.61 -28.38
CA PHE A 466 -8.55 11.95 -28.69
C PHE A 466 -8.73 12.19 -30.18
N SER A 467 -7.87 11.63 -31.05
CA SER A 467 -7.93 11.81 -32.51
C SER A 467 -9.20 11.25 -33.12
N ARG A 468 -9.71 10.13 -32.61
CA ARG A 468 -10.97 9.53 -33.06
C ARG A 468 -12.19 10.41 -32.76
N ASN A 469 -12.11 11.30 -31.78
CA ASN A 469 -13.22 12.18 -31.36
C ASN A 469 -13.08 13.64 -31.84
N ARG A 470 -12.19 13.95 -32.80
CA ARG A 470 -11.93 15.31 -33.32
C ARG A 470 -11.49 16.31 -32.21
N TRP A 471 -10.71 15.86 -31.25
CA TRP A 471 -10.10 16.70 -30.25
C TRP A 471 -8.66 16.98 -30.66
N ILE A 472 -8.41 18.11 -31.28
CA ILE A 472 -7.04 18.57 -31.57
C ILE A 472 -6.69 19.60 -30.51
N PRO A 473 -5.60 19.41 -29.72
CA PRO A 473 -5.05 20.49 -28.93
C PRO A 473 -4.48 21.55 -29.86
N ALA A 474 -4.70 22.79 -29.54
CA ALA A 474 -3.98 23.88 -30.18
C ALA A 474 -2.54 23.91 -29.71
#